data_1d0aa3b07896e86c1b55bb3d8a2d2602
#
_entry.id   1d0aa3b07896e86c1b55bb3d8a2d2602
#
_cell.length_a   1.000
_cell.length_b   1.000
_cell.length_c   1.000
_cell.angle_alpha   90.00
_cell.angle_beta   90.00
_cell.angle_gamma   90.00
#
_symmetry.space_group_name_H-M   'P 1'
#
loop_
_entity.id
_entity.type
_entity.pdbx_description
1 polymer ?
#
loop_
_entity_poly.entity_id
_entity_poly.type
_entity_poly.pdbx_seq_one_letter_code
_entity_poly.pdbx_strand_id
1 'polypeptide(L)'
;ALVVADLLDEVLRGYADALAIDTDLTNMSNLVLVDELKNLAKQSNSTNISSNSSDDNEGTRSEQSKLVSTNNSIFNYADYETAKALLVEIKDIFENHLKSASDNATNSQSVNAISKLEKDLEKLSNLINNNGSPAEVMELVHLQIHPSLQAGFGLQTKMNMDGQMNMDGQMNMDE
;
A
#
# COMPACT_ATOMS: atom_id res chain seq x y z
N ALA A 1 -13.69 11.91 4.45
CA ALA A 1 -13.11 10.95 3.53
C ALA A 1 -11.63 11.28 3.21
N LEU A 2 -11.25 12.56 2.98
CA LEU A 2 -9.83 12.94 2.77
C LEU A 2 -8.95 12.55 3.96
N VAL A 3 -9.41 12.82 5.19
CA VAL A 3 -8.69 12.42 6.41
C VAL A 3 -8.42 10.91 6.44
N VAL A 4 -9.38 10.10 5.97
CA VAL A 4 -9.19 8.64 5.90
C VAL A 4 -8.09 8.27 4.89
N ALA A 5 -8.02 8.97 3.76
CA ALA A 5 -6.95 8.75 2.78
C ALA A 5 -5.57 9.10 3.35
N ASP A 6 -5.44 10.25 4.03
CA ASP A 6 -4.20 10.68 4.68
C ASP A 6 -3.77 9.69 5.80
N LEU A 7 -4.72 9.20 6.60
CA LEU A 7 -4.44 8.20 7.64
C LEU A 7 -4.03 6.84 7.05
N LEU A 8 -4.57 6.46 5.90
CA LEU A 8 -4.15 5.23 5.19
C LEU A 8 -2.69 5.32 4.72
N ASP A 9 -2.27 6.48 4.22
CA ASP A 9 -0.87 6.70 3.85
C ASP A 9 0.04 6.61 5.07
N GLU A 10 -0.41 7.11 6.24
CA GLU A 10 0.33 6.99 7.49
C GLU A 10 0.40 5.53 7.99
N VAL A 11 -0.67 4.76 7.82
CA VAL A 11 -0.67 3.31 8.09
C VAL A 11 0.37 2.60 7.22
N LEU A 12 0.45 2.93 5.92
CA LEU A 12 1.43 2.33 5.02
C LEU A 12 2.87 2.65 5.44
N ARG A 13 3.15 3.91 5.83
CA ARG A 13 4.48 4.31 6.34
C ARG A 13 4.83 3.58 7.63
N GLY A 14 3.95 3.63 8.63
CA GLY A 14 4.18 2.96 9.91
C GLY A 14 4.34 1.46 9.76
N TYR A 15 3.62 0.83 8.81
CA TYR A 15 3.78 -0.59 8.55
C TYR A 15 5.10 -0.92 7.84
N ALA A 16 5.56 -0.08 6.91
CA ALA A 16 6.88 -0.21 6.28
C ALA A 16 8.01 -0.08 7.32
N ASP A 17 7.93 0.95 8.18
CA ASP A 17 8.89 1.19 9.24
C ASP A 17 8.91 0.04 10.27
N ALA A 18 7.75 -0.49 10.61
CA ALA A 18 7.62 -1.65 11.51
C ALA A 18 8.34 -2.90 10.99
N LEU A 19 8.39 -3.08 9.68
CA LEU A 19 9.02 -4.21 8.99
C LEU A 19 10.46 -3.89 8.52
N ALA A 20 10.98 -2.69 8.80
CA ALA A 20 12.26 -2.17 8.32
C ALA A 20 12.41 -2.24 6.78
N ILE A 21 11.36 -1.85 6.07
CA ILE A 21 11.32 -1.82 4.61
C ILE A 21 11.70 -0.42 4.15
N ASP A 22 12.77 -0.33 3.35
CA ASP A 22 13.28 0.92 2.79
C ASP A 22 12.45 1.45 1.58
N THR A 23 11.37 0.77 1.24
CA THR A 23 10.51 1.12 0.10
C THR A 23 9.31 1.91 0.58
N ASP A 24 9.09 3.07 -0.01
CA ASP A 24 7.90 3.89 0.24
C ASP A 24 6.64 3.19 -0.30
N LEU A 25 5.84 2.62 0.60
CA LEU A 25 4.59 1.94 0.29
C LEU A 25 3.45 2.90 -0.09
N THR A 26 3.62 4.21 0.12
CA THR A 26 2.62 5.21 -0.31
C THR A 26 2.76 5.55 -1.79
N ASN A 27 3.89 5.21 -2.41
CA ASN A 27 4.14 5.46 -3.83
C ASN A 27 3.81 4.23 -4.68
N MET A 28 2.72 4.32 -5.43
CA MET A 28 2.23 3.23 -6.29
C MET A 28 3.24 2.77 -7.37
N SER A 29 4.19 3.62 -7.76
CA SER A 29 5.26 3.25 -8.70
C SER A 29 6.17 2.16 -8.15
N ASN A 30 6.21 1.98 -6.84
CA ASN A 30 7.00 0.94 -6.17
C ASN A 30 6.31 -0.43 -6.14
N LEU A 31 5.04 -0.53 -6.58
CA LEU A 31 4.30 -1.79 -6.57
C LEU A 31 5.00 -2.90 -7.35
N VAL A 32 5.62 -2.58 -8.48
CA VAL A 32 6.38 -3.54 -9.30
C VAL A 32 7.60 -4.08 -8.54
N LEU A 33 8.32 -3.22 -7.82
CA LEU A 33 9.47 -3.62 -7.00
C LEU A 33 9.04 -4.54 -5.85
N VAL A 34 7.90 -4.25 -5.24
CA VAL A 34 7.36 -5.04 -4.13
C VAL A 34 6.85 -6.41 -4.61
N ASP A 35 6.31 -6.50 -5.82
CA ASP A 35 5.92 -7.76 -6.46
C ASP A 35 7.14 -8.62 -6.85
N GLU A 36 8.22 -8.03 -7.32
CA GLU A 36 9.48 -8.73 -7.59
C GLU A 36 10.07 -9.32 -6.30
N LEU A 37 10.05 -8.58 -5.20
CA LEU A 37 10.47 -9.05 -3.89
C LEU A 37 9.62 -10.24 -3.40
N LYS A 38 8.30 -10.22 -3.63
CA LYS A 38 7.38 -11.32 -3.32
C LYS A 38 7.72 -12.59 -4.11
N ASN A 39 8.12 -12.45 -5.37
CA ASN A 39 8.48 -13.57 -6.23
C ASN A 39 9.85 -14.16 -5.85
N LEU A 40 10.84 -13.33 -5.51
CA LEU A 40 12.14 -13.77 -5.01
C LEU A 40 12.01 -14.52 -3.67
N ALA A 41 11.16 -14.05 -2.78
CA ALA A 41 10.88 -14.70 -1.49
C ALA A 41 10.24 -16.10 -1.65
N LYS A 42 9.39 -16.29 -2.67
CA LYS A 42 8.82 -17.60 -2.99
C LYS A 42 9.85 -18.55 -3.57
N GLN A 43 10.81 -18.05 -4.32
CA GLN A 43 11.84 -18.85 -4.98
C GLN A 43 12.90 -19.34 -3.98
N SER A 44 13.23 -18.59 -2.93
CA SER A 44 14.21 -18.96 -1.91
C SER A 44 13.73 -20.07 -0.98
N ASN A 45 12.42 -20.29 -0.84
CA ASN A 45 11.86 -21.37 -0.04
C ASN A 45 11.88 -22.74 -0.74
N SER A 46 12.30 -22.81 -2.01
CA SER A 46 12.33 -24.05 -2.80
C SER A 46 13.70 -24.70 -2.91
N THR A 47 14.77 -24.09 -2.39
CA THR A 47 16.11 -24.66 -2.43
C THR A 47 16.57 -25.06 -1.03
N ASN A 48 16.37 -26.35 -0.71
CA ASN A 48 17.11 -27.06 0.32
C ASN A 48 18.60 -27.05 -0.06
N ILE A 49 19.38 -26.14 0.51
CA ILE A 49 20.84 -26.19 0.36
C ILE A 49 21.41 -27.04 1.48
N SER A 50 21.75 -28.26 1.10
CA SER A 50 22.67 -29.13 1.82
C SER A 50 24.02 -28.43 2.02
N SER A 51 24.44 -28.32 3.26
CA SER A 51 25.71 -27.73 3.66
C SER A 51 26.88 -28.56 3.10
N ASN A 52 27.87 -27.89 2.49
CA ASN A 52 29.28 -28.24 2.65
C ASN A 52 30.23 -27.07 2.35
N SER A 53 30.95 -26.74 3.42
CA SER A 53 32.34 -26.29 3.62
C SER A 53 33.09 -25.44 2.60
N SER A 54 33.68 -24.37 3.19
CA SER A 54 35.04 -23.83 3.03
C SER A 54 35.39 -23.13 1.71
N ASP A 55 35.61 -21.83 1.73
CA ASP A 55 36.93 -21.21 1.69
C ASP A 55 36.85 -19.66 1.68
N ASP A 56 37.87 -19.08 2.30
CA ASP A 56 38.14 -17.66 2.43
C ASP A 56 38.21 -16.93 1.09
N ASN A 57 37.56 -15.77 0.97
CA ASN A 57 38.10 -14.65 0.22
C ASN A 57 37.51 -13.30 0.66
N GLU A 58 38.38 -12.43 1.18
CA GLU A 58 38.10 -11.03 1.45
C GLU A 58 37.78 -10.27 0.15
N GLY A 59 36.83 -9.35 0.23
CA GLY A 59 36.84 -8.18 -0.61
C GLY A 59 35.60 -7.96 -1.45
N THR A 60 34.99 -6.92 -1.10
CA THR A 60 34.03 -6.04 -1.81
C THR A 60 32.65 -6.03 -1.18
N ARG A 61 32.52 -5.07 -0.29
CA ARG A 61 31.29 -4.66 0.38
C ARG A 61 30.38 -3.99 -0.67
N SER A 62 29.57 -4.76 -1.34
CA SER A 62 28.45 -4.23 -2.11
C SER A 62 27.23 -4.15 -1.20
N GLU A 63 26.73 -2.94 -1.00
CA GLU A 63 25.54 -2.59 -0.23
C GLU A 63 24.24 -3.06 -0.91
N GLN A 64 24.14 -4.34 -1.22
CA GLN A 64 23.02 -4.85 -2.01
C GLN A 64 22.30 -6.06 -1.40
N SER A 65 22.31 -6.24 -0.10
CA SER A 65 21.68 -7.41 0.49
C SER A 65 21.01 -7.19 1.85
N LYS A 66 20.18 -6.16 1.98
CA LYS A 66 19.33 -6.00 3.16
C LYS A 66 17.83 -6.09 2.88
N LEU A 67 17.44 -6.69 1.77
CA LEU A 67 16.05 -6.66 1.29
C LEU A 67 15.34 -8.02 1.28
N VAL A 68 15.87 -9.06 1.90
CA VAL A 68 15.17 -10.35 1.94
C VAL A 68 15.03 -10.85 3.36
N SER A 69 14.11 -10.25 4.10
CA SER A 69 13.50 -10.95 5.23
C SER A 69 12.23 -11.62 4.72
N THR A 70 12.30 -12.90 4.39
CA THR A 70 11.19 -13.74 3.97
C THR A 70 10.23 -14.08 5.12
N ASN A 71 10.53 -13.62 6.31
CA ASN A 71 9.63 -13.62 7.45
C ASN A 71 9.22 -12.17 7.69
N ASN A 72 7.94 -11.84 7.62
CA ASN A 72 7.39 -10.54 7.97
C ASN A 72 7.58 -10.30 9.49
N SER A 73 8.85 -10.28 9.92
CA SER A 73 9.21 -10.07 11.31
C SER A 73 9.06 -8.58 11.63
N ILE A 74 8.38 -8.30 12.73
CA ILE A 74 8.25 -6.95 13.23
C ILE A 74 9.58 -6.56 13.88
N PHE A 75 10.24 -5.54 13.35
CA PHE A 75 11.47 -4.97 13.88
C PHE A 75 11.21 -3.79 14.83
N ASN A 76 10.17 -3.00 14.54
CA ASN A 76 9.75 -1.89 15.37
C ASN A 76 8.30 -2.06 15.81
N TYR A 77 8.14 -2.49 17.06
CA TYR A 77 6.81 -2.67 17.64
C TYR A 77 6.05 -1.37 17.87
N ALA A 78 6.73 -0.25 18.08
CA ALA A 78 6.07 1.03 18.30
C ALA A 78 5.37 1.49 17.02
N ASP A 79 6.03 1.41 15.88
CA ASP A 79 5.45 1.76 14.57
C ASP A 79 4.34 0.78 14.18
N TYR A 80 4.52 -0.51 14.49
CA TYR A 80 3.49 -1.51 14.27
C TYR A 80 2.20 -1.22 15.05
N GLU A 81 2.32 -0.95 16.34
CA GLU A 81 1.15 -0.61 17.18
C GLU A 81 0.54 0.74 16.77
N THR A 82 1.35 1.69 16.30
CA THR A 82 0.86 2.95 15.74
C THR A 82 0.03 2.70 14.48
N ALA A 83 0.51 1.89 13.54
CA ALA A 83 -0.23 1.53 12.33
C ALA A 83 -1.58 0.86 12.67
N LYS A 84 -1.60 -0.03 13.65
CA LYS A 84 -2.83 -0.67 14.14
C LYS A 84 -3.80 0.33 14.79
N ALA A 85 -3.29 1.25 15.59
CA ALA A 85 -4.12 2.28 16.23
C ALA A 85 -4.76 3.21 15.19
N LEU A 86 -4.00 3.62 14.17
CA LEU A 86 -4.53 4.39 13.04
C LEU A 86 -5.63 3.64 12.29
N LEU A 87 -5.50 2.33 12.11
CA LEU A 87 -6.57 1.53 11.49
C LEU A 87 -7.84 1.49 12.32
N VAL A 88 -7.72 1.44 13.65
CA VAL A 88 -8.89 1.53 14.54
C VAL A 88 -9.56 2.89 14.38
N GLU A 89 -8.79 3.98 14.34
CA GLU A 89 -9.30 5.33 14.11
C GLU A 89 -9.98 5.47 12.73
N ILE A 90 -9.37 4.96 11.67
CA ILE A 90 -9.96 4.93 10.33
C ILE A 90 -11.31 4.24 10.33
N LYS A 91 -11.41 3.08 10.98
CA LYS A 91 -12.68 2.33 11.09
C LYS A 91 -13.72 3.10 11.88
N ASP A 92 -13.33 3.77 12.96
CA ASP A 92 -14.24 4.60 13.75
C ASP A 92 -14.76 5.79 12.94
N ILE A 93 -13.89 6.50 12.23
CA ILE A 93 -14.28 7.59 11.32
C ILE A 93 -15.22 7.06 10.22
N PHE A 94 -14.93 5.88 9.66
CA PHE A 94 -15.78 5.28 8.64
C PHE A 94 -17.17 4.99 9.18
N GLU A 95 -17.28 4.26 10.28
CA GLU A 95 -18.56 3.86 10.87
C GLU A 95 -19.42 5.06 11.33
N ASN A 96 -18.78 6.03 12.01
CA ASN A 96 -19.51 7.13 12.65
C ASN A 96 -19.79 8.31 11.70
N HIS A 97 -18.97 8.49 10.64
CA HIS A 97 -19.06 9.69 9.82
C HIS A 97 -19.26 9.43 8.32
N LEU A 98 -18.75 8.31 7.79
CA LEU A 98 -18.79 8.05 6.36
C LEU A 98 -19.89 7.08 5.95
N LYS A 99 -20.18 6.10 6.77
CA LYS A 99 -21.19 5.08 6.46
C LYS A 99 -22.60 5.66 6.29
N SER A 100 -22.97 6.64 7.09
CA SER A 100 -24.24 7.35 6.97
C SER A 100 -24.40 8.12 5.65
N ALA A 101 -23.32 8.41 4.96
CA ALA A 101 -23.36 9.00 3.63
C ALA A 101 -23.96 8.04 2.59
N SER A 102 -23.89 6.73 2.81
CA SER A 102 -24.52 5.72 1.95
C SER A 102 -26.04 5.81 1.96
N ASP A 103 -26.62 6.14 3.12
CA ASP A 103 -28.07 6.24 3.30
C ASP A 103 -28.66 7.44 2.55
N ASN A 104 -27.83 8.45 2.30
CA ASN A 104 -28.18 9.66 1.55
C ASN A 104 -27.70 9.62 0.10
N ALA A 105 -26.96 8.57 -0.31
CA ALA A 105 -26.46 8.46 -1.66
C ALA A 105 -27.61 8.06 -2.62
N THR A 106 -27.88 8.93 -3.58
CA THR A 106 -28.89 8.68 -4.62
C THR A 106 -28.36 7.79 -5.76
N ASN A 107 -27.07 7.51 -5.75
CA ASN A 107 -26.36 6.74 -6.79
C ASN A 107 -25.96 5.36 -6.26
N SER A 108 -26.44 4.30 -6.92
CA SER A 108 -26.10 2.92 -6.60
C SER A 108 -24.61 2.61 -6.65
N GLN A 109 -23.84 3.33 -7.47
CA GLN A 109 -22.40 3.17 -7.57
C GLN A 109 -21.69 3.61 -6.28
N SER A 110 -22.10 4.74 -5.70
CA SER A 110 -21.56 5.21 -4.42
C SER A 110 -21.88 4.26 -3.27
N VAL A 111 -23.12 3.75 -3.22
CA VAL A 111 -23.54 2.76 -2.22
C VAL A 111 -22.67 1.50 -2.29
N ASN A 112 -22.46 0.98 -3.49
CA ASN A 112 -21.61 -0.19 -3.70
C ASN A 112 -20.15 0.07 -3.31
N ALA A 113 -19.61 1.26 -3.64
CA ALA A 113 -18.25 1.64 -3.30
C ALA A 113 -18.06 1.75 -1.78
N ILE A 114 -19.03 2.31 -1.05
CA ILE A 114 -19.00 2.41 0.41
C ILE A 114 -19.06 1.02 1.06
N SER A 115 -19.95 0.13 0.58
CA SER A 115 -20.02 -1.26 1.06
C SER A 115 -18.74 -2.06 0.77
N LYS A 116 -18.10 -1.78 -0.37
CA LYS A 116 -16.80 -2.38 -0.70
C LYS A 116 -15.71 -1.86 0.21
N LEU A 117 -15.68 -0.55 0.46
CA LEU A 117 -14.72 0.09 1.35
C LEU A 117 -14.74 -0.51 2.76
N GLU A 118 -15.93 -0.75 3.32
CA GLU A 118 -16.10 -1.41 4.62
C GLU A 118 -15.36 -2.76 4.67
N LYS A 119 -15.58 -3.61 3.67
CA LYS A 119 -14.95 -4.93 3.58
C LYS A 119 -13.45 -4.85 3.37
N ASP A 120 -13.00 -3.89 2.57
CA ASP A 120 -11.59 -3.70 2.27
C ASP A 120 -10.82 -3.15 3.49
N LEU A 121 -11.44 -2.28 4.31
CA LEU A 121 -10.88 -1.83 5.60
C LEU A 121 -10.78 -2.99 6.61
N GLU A 122 -11.77 -3.88 6.65
CA GLU A 122 -11.69 -5.06 7.49
C GLU A 122 -10.57 -6.01 7.03
N LYS A 123 -10.44 -6.22 5.72
CA LYS A 123 -9.37 -7.02 5.12
C LYS A 123 -7.99 -6.43 5.42
N LEU A 124 -7.84 -5.10 5.32
CA LEU A 124 -6.60 -4.40 5.66
C LEU A 124 -6.23 -4.61 7.13
N SER A 125 -7.19 -4.47 8.03
CA SER A 125 -7.00 -4.71 9.45
C SER A 125 -6.52 -6.16 9.72
N ASN A 126 -7.13 -7.14 9.05
CA ASN A 126 -6.73 -8.53 9.17
C ASN A 126 -5.34 -8.80 8.61
N LEU A 127 -4.97 -8.19 7.46
CA LEU A 127 -3.63 -8.33 6.89
C LEU A 127 -2.56 -7.79 7.85
N ILE A 128 -2.73 -6.57 8.37
CA ILE A 128 -1.75 -5.98 9.28
C ILE A 128 -1.68 -6.76 10.60
N ASN A 129 -2.81 -7.14 11.19
CA ASN A 129 -2.82 -7.91 12.44
C ASN A 129 -2.17 -9.30 12.32
N ASN A 130 -2.13 -9.87 11.12
CA ASN A 130 -1.49 -11.15 10.84
C ASN A 130 -0.10 -11.02 10.19
N ASN A 131 0.52 -9.84 10.26
CA ASN A 131 1.80 -9.54 9.64
C ASN A 131 1.80 -9.87 8.14
N GLY A 132 0.76 -9.44 7.44
CA GLY A 132 0.57 -9.69 6.02
C GLY A 132 1.70 -9.12 5.17
N SER A 133 1.81 -9.60 3.94
CA SER A 133 2.83 -9.11 3.01
C SER A 133 2.66 -7.60 2.78
N PRO A 134 3.73 -6.79 2.85
CA PRO A 134 3.70 -5.37 2.50
C PRO A 134 3.14 -5.12 1.10
N ALA A 135 3.44 -6.00 0.14
CA ALA A 135 2.87 -5.95 -1.21
C ALA A 135 1.34 -6.07 -1.20
N GLU A 136 0.81 -7.01 -0.42
CA GLU A 136 -0.65 -7.21 -0.32
C GLU A 136 -1.33 -6.04 0.38
N VAL A 137 -0.69 -5.46 1.39
CA VAL A 137 -1.18 -4.27 2.10
C VAL A 137 -1.21 -3.07 1.13
N MET A 138 -0.11 -2.82 0.42
CA MET A 138 0.01 -1.76 -0.56
C MET A 138 -1.01 -1.92 -1.70
N GLU A 139 -1.11 -3.12 -2.29
CA GLU A 139 -2.06 -3.44 -3.35
C GLU A 139 -3.52 -3.18 -2.90
N LEU A 140 -3.86 -3.64 -1.70
CA LEU A 140 -5.20 -3.44 -1.16
C LEU A 140 -5.54 -1.96 -0.97
N VAL A 141 -4.61 -1.16 -0.44
CA VAL A 141 -4.83 0.27 -0.22
C VAL A 141 -4.95 1.01 -1.55
N HIS A 142 -3.98 0.83 -2.45
CA HIS A 142 -3.94 1.62 -3.69
C HIS A 142 -4.94 1.16 -4.75
N LEU A 143 -5.17 -0.14 -4.90
CA LEU A 143 -6.02 -0.67 -5.97
C LEU A 143 -7.47 -0.92 -5.55
N GLN A 144 -7.77 -0.93 -4.26
CA GLN A 144 -9.13 -1.19 -3.79
C GLN A 144 -9.68 -0.09 -2.89
N ILE A 145 -8.95 0.29 -1.82
CA ILE A 145 -9.47 1.25 -0.83
C ILE A 145 -9.51 2.67 -1.41
N HIS A 146 -8.42 3.20 -1.97
CA HIS A 146 -8.39 4.53 -2.56
C HIS A 146 -9.42 4.71 -3.69
N PRO A 147 -9.54 3.79 -4.67
CA PRO A 147 -10.61 3.87 -5.67
C PRO A 147 -12.03 3.81 -5.08
N SER A 148 -12.22 3.03 -4.01
CA SER A 148 -13.53 2.95 -3.33
C SER A 148 -13.86 4.25 -2.59
N LEU A 149 -12.87 4.90 -1.95
CA LEU A 149 -13.03 6.24 -1.36
C LEU A 149 -13.37 7.27 -2.44
N GLN A 150 -12.67 7.24 -3.56
CA GLN A 150 -12.94 8.14 -4.68
C GLN A 150 -14.36 7.94 -5.25
N ALA A 151 -14.77 6.72 -5.51
CA ALA A 151 -16.07 6.41 -6.07
C ALA A 151 -17.22 6.65 -5.08
N GLY A 152 -17.00 6.38 -3.80
CA GLY A 152 -18.00 6.56 -2.74
C GLY A 152 -18.25 8.02 -2.37
N PHE A 153 -17.19 8.84 -2.37
CA PHE A 153 -17.23 10.21 -1.82
C PHE A 153 -16.83 11.29 -2.82
N GLY A 154 -16.61 10.96 -4.09
CA GLY A 154 -16.25 11.91 -5.13
C GLY A 154 -14.89 12.60 -4.91
N LEU A 155 -13.96 11.94 -4.19
CA LEU A 155 -12.66 12.50 -3.94
C LEU A 155 -11.81 12.49 -5.20
N GLN A 156 -11.29 13.65 -5.57
CA GLN A 156 -10.18 13.71 -6.53
C GLN A 156 -8.89 13.46 -5.75
N THR A 157 -8.51 12.20 -5.59
CA THR A 157 -7.15 11.90 -5.15
C THR A 157 -6.20 12.40 -6.22
N LYS A 158 -5.27 13.28 -5.84
CA LYS A 158 -4.19 13.70 -6.73
C LYS A 158 -3.28 12.48 -6.95
N MET A 159 -3.67 11.62 -7.87
CA MET A 159 -2.68 10.73 -8.46
C MET A 159 -1.75 11.65 -9.24
N ASN A 160 -0.53 11.83 -8.78
CA ASN A 160 0.54 12.47 -9.51
C ASN A 160 0.83 11.62 -10.75
N MET A 161 -0.02 11.72 -11.76
CA MET A 161 0.34 11.41 -13.13
C MET A 161 1.08 12.64 -13.67
N ASP A 162 2.33 12.77 -13.32
CA ASP A 162 3.26 13.67 -13.97
C ASP A 162 3.55 13.13 -15.37
N GLY A 163 2.59 13.32 -16.24
CA GLY A 163 2.61 12.99 -17.67
C GLY A 163 1.78 14.00 -18.43
N GLN A 164 2.11 15.28 -18.25
CA GLN A 164 1.49 16.39 -18.97
C GLN A 164 1.95 16.35 -20.43
N MET A 165 1.19 15.65 -21.28
CA MET A 165 1.28 15.87 -22.72
C MET A 165 0.62 17.21 -23.04
N ASN A 166 1.41 18.26 -23.04
CA ASN A 166 1.07 19.54 -23.66
C ASN A 166 1.08 19.33 -25.18
N MET A 167 -0.08 19.06 -25.76
CA MET A 167 -0.32 19.21 -27.20
C MET A 167 -1.01 20.54 -27.42
N ASP A 168 -0.26 21.63 -27.31
CA ASP A 168 -0.63 22.92 -27.87
C ASP A 168 -0.18 22.94 -29.33
N GLY A 169 -1.02 22.36 -30.18
CA GLY A 169 -0.90 22.43 -31.63
C GLY A 169 -1.76 23.55 -32.19
N GLN A 170 -1.32 24.79 -32.05
CA GLN A 170 -1.91 25.95 -32.68
C GLN A 170 -1.54 25.94 -34.15
N MET A 171 -2.43 25.40 -35.02
CA MET A 171 -2.36 25.66 -36.46
C MET A 171 -3.03 26.98 -36.76
N ASN A 172 -2.24 28.01 -36.90
CA ASN A 172 -2.59 29.21 -37.66
C ASN A 172 -2.51 28.87 -39.15
N MET A 173 -3.62 28.89 -39.84
CA MET A 173 -3.67 29.09 -41.31
C MET A 173 -4.22 30.46 -41.55
N ASP A 174 -3.31 31.39 -41.86
CA ASP A 174 -3.61 32.60 -42.58
C ASP A 174 -3.60 32.31 -44.09
N GLU A 175 -4.73 32.60 -44.74
CA GLU A 175 -4.79 33.23 -46.06
C GLU A 175 -6.16 33.92 -46.27
#